data_5a3a93cd0adc6ee26a2be0e60e504adb
#
_entry.id   5a3a93cd0adc6ee26a2be0e60e504adb
#
_cell.length_a   1.000
_cell.length_b   1.000
_cell.length_c   1.000
_cell.angle_alpha   90.00
_cell.angle_beta   90.00
_cell.angle_gamma   90.00
#
_symmetry.space_group_name_H-M   'P 1'
#
loop_
_entity.id
_entity.type
_entity.pdbx_description
1 polymer ?
#
loop_
_entity_poly.entity_id
_entity_poly.type
_entity_poly.pdbx_seq_one_letter_code
_entity_poly.pdbx_strand_id
1 'polypeptide(L)'
;MKWKNSLLCMAAMVLLAGVTCYILLRDHSMGTLWAVLKNADLRFVLLGLFLMVLFVGCEAAVIRLLAGTWGGSVPWKRAMQYSFAGFYFSSITPSSTGGQPMQLYYMVRDGMSAARSSFALLTITAMYQLMALAYGVGMGLLKFSYLMGLPLALKLLICFGILANGISVAFILLILFCRPLVERLVYRVLRLLNHFPSF
;
A
#
# COMPACT_ATOMS: atom_id res chain seq x y z
N MET A 1 -5.60 11.96 -28.35
CA MET A 1 -6.54 11.20 -27.51
C MET A 1 -6.03 10.96 -26.08
N LYS A 2 -4.74 10.79 -25.85
CA LYS A 2 -4.16 10.53 -24.50
C LYS A 2 -4.26 11.71 -23.51
N TRP A 3 -4.19 12.95 -23.96
CA TRP A 3 -4.22 14.14 -23.10
C TRP A 3 -5.59 14.43 -22.48
N LYS A 4 -6.67 14.19 -23.21
CA LYS A 4 -8.05 14.34 -22.67
C LYS A 4 -8.35 13.36 -21.55
N ASN A 5 -7.86 12.11 -21.66
CA ASN A 5 -8.03 11.10 -20.61
C ASN A 5 -7.21 11.44 -19.37
N SER A 6 -6.00 12.00 -19.53
CA SER A 6 -5.17 12.45 -18.42
C SER A 6 -5.79 13.64 -17.67
N LEU A 7 -6.36 14.60 -18.40
CA LEU A 7 -7.10 15.73 -17.81
C LEU A 7 -8.36 15.27 -17.10
N LEU A 8 -9.09 14.30 -17.66
CA LEU A 8 -10.27 13.72 -17.01
C LEU A 8 -9.92 12.99 -15.71
N CYS A 9 -8.82 12.22 -15.71
CA CYS A 9 -8.32 11.58 -14.49
C CYS A 9 -7.91 12.61 -13.43
N MET A 10 -7.20 13.67 -13.81
CA MET A 10 -6.83 14.77 -12.88
C MET A 10 -8.07 15.46 -12.32
N ALA A 11 -9.05 15.79 -13.17
CA ALA A 11 -10.30 16.41 -12.74
C ALA A 11 -11.07 15.50 -11.78
N ALA A 12 -11.15 14.20 -12.06
CA ALA A 12 -11.76 13.21 -11.18
C ALA A 12 -11.05 13.12 -9.82
N MET A 13 -9.72 13.17 -9.80
CA MET A 13 -8.92 13.17 -8.58
C MET A 13 -9.19 14.42 -7.72
N VAL A 14 -9.18 15.59 -8.34
CA VAL A 14 -9.46 16.88 -7.65
C VAL A 14 -10.88 16.90 -7.12
N LEU A 15 -11.84 16.41 -7.90
CA LEU A 15 -13.24 16.30 -7.49
C LEU A 15 -13.41 15.34 -6.32
N LEU A 16 -12.78 14.18 -6.36
CA LEU A 16 -12.82 13.19 -5.28
C LEU A 16 -12.19 13.74 -3.99
N ALA A 17 -11.04 14.40 -4.10
CA ALA A 17 -10.40 15.06 -2.98
C ALA A 17 -11.28 16.18 -2.39
N GLY A 18 -11.88 17.01 -3.26
CA GLY A 18 -12.79 18.08 -2.86
C GLY A 18 -14.02 17.56 -2.14
N VAL A 19 -14.66 16.50 -2.67
CA VAL A 19 -15.82 15.86 -2.04
C VAL A 19 -15.43 15.26 -0.68
N THR A 20 -14.29 14.58 -0.59
CA THR A 20 -13.80 14.02 0.68
C THR A 20 -13.54 15.11 1.71
N CYS A 21 -12.85 16.19 1.32
CA CYS A 21 -12.64 17.35 2.18
C CYS A 21 -13.96 17.98 2.61
N TYR A 22 -14.90 18.15 1.68
CA TYR A 22 -16.22 18.73 1.98
C TYR A 22 -16.99 17.88 3.00
N ILE A 23 -17.03 16.54 2.83
CA ILE A 23 -17.71 15.63 3.75
C ILE A 23 -17.05 15.67 5.14
N LEU A 24 -15.72 15.64 5.20
CA LEU A 24 -14.98 15.67 6.47
C LEU A 24 -15.10 17.02 7.20
N LEU A 25 -15.16 18.12 6.45
CA LEU A 25 -15.20 19.48 7.03
C LEU A 25 -16.62 19.99 7.26
N ARG A 26 -17.65 19.35 6.68
CA ARG A 26 -19.04 19.77 6.80
C ARG A 26 -19.53 19.80 8.25
N ASP A 27 -19.13 18.80 9.04
CA ASP A 27 -19.56 18.64 10.43
C ASP A 27 -18.60 19.28 11.44
N HIS A 28 -17.44 19.78 10.98
CA HIS A 28 -16.41 20.39 11.81
C HIS A 28 -16.04 21.77 11.29
N SER A 29 -16.30 22.81 12.08
CA SER A 29 -15.82 24.16 11.73
C SER A 29 -14.27 24.19 11.74
N MET A 30 -13.66 24.94 10.83
CA MET A 30 -12.20 25.15 10.82
C MET A 30 -11.67 25.65 12.16
N GLY A 31 -12.51 26.40 12.93
CA GLY A 31 -12.18 26.86 14.27
C GLY A 31 -12.04 25.70 15.29
N THR A 32 -12.93 24.70 15.22
CA THR A 32 -12.83 23.50 16.09
C THR A 32 -11.63 22.66 15.76
N LEU A 33 -11.29 22.48 14.48
CA LEU A 33 -10.10 21.77 14.07
C LEU A 33 -8.83 22.47 14.57
N TRP A 34 -8.77 23.79 14.42
CA TRP A 34 -7.65 24.58 14.91
C TRP A 34 -7.52 24.54 16.43
N ALA A 35 -8.62 24.58 17.17
CA ALA A 35 -8.64 24.44 18.61
C ALA A 35 -8.15 23.05 19.08
N VAL A 36 -8.56 21.98 18.40
CA VAL A 36 -8.08 20.61 18.67
C VAL A 36 -6.57 20.50 18.40
N LEU A 37 -6.10 21.05 17.26
CA LEU A 37 -4.68 21.04 16.93
C LEU A 37 -3.84 21.81 17.97
N LYS A 38 -4.32 22.96 18.41
CA LYS A 38 -3.64 23.81 19.40
C LYS A 38 -3.59 23.17 20.79
N ASN A 39 -4.61 22.38 21.13
CA ASN A 39 -4.72 21.64 22.39
C ASN A 39 -4.15 20.22 22.33
N ALA A 40 -3.66 19.80 21.15
CA ALA A 40 -3.03 18.50 21.02
C ALA A 40 -1.73 18.43 21.86
N ASP A 41 -1.59 17.36 22.64
CA ASP A 41 -0.36 17.15 23.40
C ASP A 41 0.79 16.87 22.42
N LEU A 42 1.75 17.81 22.40
CA LEU A 42 2.91 17.77 21.52
C LEU A 42 3.70 16.45 21.63
N ARG A 43 3.67 15.80 22.80
CA ARG A 43 4.38 14.53 23.05
C ARG A 43 3.83 13.43 22.13
N PHE A 44 2.50 13.32 21.99
CA PHE A 44 1.89 12.32 21.11
C PHE A 44 2.12 12.66 19.64
N VAL A 45 2.13 13.93 19.27
CA VAL A 45 2.44 14.36 17.89
C VAL A 45 3.88 14.00 17.53
N LEU A 46 4.83 14.30 18.42
CA LEU A 46 6.24 13.96 18.21
C LEU A 46 6.46 12.45 18.20
N LEU A 47 5.79 11.71 19.08
CA LEU A 47 5.83 10.24 19.07
C LEU A 47 5.30 9.68 17.74
N GLY A 48 4.18 10.22 17.24
CA GLY A 48 3.62 9.80 15.95
C GLY A 48 4.58 10.06 14.79
N LEU A 49 5.20 11.25 14.74
CA LEU A 49 6.21 11.58 13.73
C LEU A 49 7.44 10.66 13.84
N PHE A 50 7.92 10.39 15.03
CA PHE A 50 9.03 9.47 15.26
C PHE A 50 8.69 8.05 14.77
N LEU A 51 7.50 7.54 15.12
CA LEU A 51 7.04 6.23 14.64
C LEU A 51 6.89 6.18 13.13
N MET A 52 6.46 7.26 12.49
CA MET A 52 6.37 7.33 11.03
C MET A 52 7.75 7.29 10.36
N VAL A 53 8.73 8.02 10.90
CA VAL A 53 10.12 7.97 10.40
C VAL A 53 10.71 6.57 10.59
N LEU A 54 10.44 5.94 11.74
CA LEU A 54 10.87 4.57 12.02
C LEU A 54 10.24 3.59 11.03
N PHE A 55 8.96 3.71 10.75
CA PHE A 55 8.23 2.88 9.79
C PHE A 55 8.83 2.97 8.38
N VAL A 56 9.06 4.19 7.88
CA VAL A 56 9.74 4.43 6.59
C VAL A 56 11.16 3.85 6.60
N GLY A 57 11.85 4.00 7.73
CA GLY A 57 13.19 3.43 7.94
C GLY A 57 13.20 1.91 7.89
N CYS A 58 12.21 1.24 8.47
CA CYS A 58 12.07 -0.21 8.39
C CYS A 58 11.87 -0.68 6.95
N GLU A 59 11.03 0.01 6.16
CA GLU A 59 10.86 -0.31 4.74
C GLU A 59 12.16 -0.14 3.96
N ALA A 60 12.88 0.97 4.18
CA ALA A 60 14.18 1.21 3.57
C ALA A 60 15.22 0.13 3.96
N ALA A 61 15.18 -0.35 5.22
CA ALA A 61 16.03 -1.44 5.67
C ALA A 61 15.74 -2.75 4.92
N VAL A 62 14.47 -3.08 4.69
CA VAL A 62 14.07 -4.27 3.92
C VAL A 62 14.55 -4.17 2.47
N ILE A 63 14.37 -3.01 1.81
CA ILE A 63 14.87 -2.79 0.44
C ILE A 63 16.39 -3.02 0.39
N ARG A 64 17.12 -2.46 1.34
CA ARG A 64 18.58 -2.59 1.42
C ARG A 64 19.01 -4.02 1.67
N LEU A 65 18.35 -4.73 2.58
CA LEU A 65 18.63 -6.12 2.91
C LEU A 65 18.43 -7.00 1.68
N LEU A 66 17.30 -6.86 0.98
CA LEU A 66 17.03 -7.63 -0.23
C LEU A 66 18.02 -7.29 -1.36
N ALA A 67 18.38 -6.03 -1.54
CA ALA A 67 19.41 -5.64 -2.51
C ALA A 67 20.76 -6.32 -2.20
N GLY A 68 21.13 -6.43 -0.93
CA GLY A 68 22.35 -7.11 -0.48
C GLY A 68 22.38 -8.60 -0.82
N THR A 69 21.23 -9.30 -0.77
CA THR A 69 21.16 -10.74 -1.12
C THR A 69 21.47 -11.01 -2.59
N TRP A 70 21.37 -10.01 -3.45
CA TRP A 70 21.66 -10.12 -4.90
C TRP A 70 23.03 -9.56 -5.29
N GLY A 71 23.92 -9.35 -4.30
CA GLY A 71 25.26 -8.80 -4.52
C GLY A 71 25.27 -7.31 -4.87
N GLY A 72 24.15 -6.61 -4.70
CA GLY A 72 24.04 -5.15 -4.85
C GLY A 72 24.21 -4.45 -3.50
N SER A 73 24.68 -3.21 -3.53
CA SER A 73 24.68 -2.36 -2.34
C SER A 73 23.83 -1.11 -2.61
N VAL A 74 22.76 -0.95 -1.86
CA VAL A 74 21.96 0.28 -1.88
C VAL A 74 22.34 1.13 -0.67
N PRO A 75 22.88 2.36 -0.85
CA PRO A 75 23.17 3.24 0.25
C PRO A 75 21.89 3.57 1.03
N TRP A 76 21.99 3.71 2.36
CA TRP A 76 20.85 4.01 3.23
C TRP A 76 20.03 5.21 2.75
N LYS A 77 20.71 6.28 2.32
CA LYS A 77 20.08 7.47 1.77
C LYS A 77 19.18 7.17 0.57
N ARG A 78 19.63 6.29 -0.34
CA ARG A 78 18.85 5.90 -1.52
C ARG A 78 17.65 5.04 -1.14
N ALA A 79 17.83 4.07 -0.24
CA ALA A 79 16.73 3.25 0.24
C ALA A 79 15.63 4.09 0.90
N MET A 80 16.02 5.06 1.75
CA MET A 80 15.08 6.03 2.32
C MET A 80 14.36 6.85 1.26
N GLN A 81 15.07 7.29 0.20
CA GLN A 81 14.45 8.04 -0.89
C GLN A 81 13.39 7.21 -1.63
N TYR A 82 13.63 5.91 -1.84
CA TYR A 82 12.63 5.04 -2.46
C TYR A 82 11.39 4.89 -1.59
N SER A 83 11.56 4.66 -0.29
CA SER A 83 10.43 4.56 0.65
C SER A 83 9.65 5.87 0.74
N PHE A 84 10.32 7.01 0.91
CA PHE A 84 9.65 8.31 0.91
C PHE A 84 8.91 8.61 -0.39
N ALA A 85 9.50 8.30 -1.55
CA ALA A 85 8.82 8.44 -2.82
C ALA A 85 7.55 7.57 -2.88
N GLY A 86 7.63 6.32 -2.39
CA GLY A 86 6.48 5.44 -2.28
C GLY A 86 5.34 6.05 -1.47
N PHE A 87 5.63 6.53 -0.27
CA PHE A 87 4.62 7.17 0.59
C PHE A 87 4.08 8.46 -0.01
N TYR A 88 4.95 9.30 -0.57
CA TYR A 88 4.54 10.56 -1.21
C TYR A 88 3.55 10.28 -2.36
N PHE A 89 3.91 9.40 -3.28
CA PHE A 89 3.04 9.08 -4.42
C PHE A 89 1.79 8.30 -4.01
N SER A 90 1.85 7.50 -2.96
CA SER A 90 0.66 6.87 -2.38
C SER A 90 -0.32 7.91 -1.82
N SER A 91 0.18 8.95 -1.17
CA SER A 91 -0.68 9.97 -0.56
C SER A 91 -1.39 10.88 -1.56
N ILE A 92 -0.83 11.07 -2.76
CA ILE A 92 -1.40 11.93 -3.82
C ILE A 92 -2.18 11.16 -4.89
N THR A 93 -2.19 9.83 -4.84
CA THR A 93 -2.89 9.00 -5.83
C THR A 93 -4.12 8.32 -5.22
N PRO A 94 -5.22 8.18 -5.98
CA PRO A 94 -6.40 7.49 -5.51
C PRO A 94 -6.07 6.05 -5.10
N SER A 95 -6.63 5.61 -3.97
CA SER A 95 -6.42 4.27 -3.41
C SER A 95 -4.94 3.89 -3.20
N SER A 96 -4.07 4.89 -3.03
CA SER A 96 -2.61 4.70 -2.81
C SER A 96 -1.90 3.89 -3.92
N THR A 97 -2.44 3.89 -5.13
CA THR A 97 -1.97 3.02 -6.23
C THR A 97 -0.65 3.46 -6.86
N GLY A 98 -0.25 4.73 -6.69
CA GLY A 98 0.95 5.30 -7.32
C GLY A 98 2.26 5.00 -6.61
N GLY A 99 2.24 4.60 -5.34
CA GLY A 99 3.44 4.44 -4.53
C GLY A 99 4.41 3.39 -5.07
N GLN A 100 3.95 2.15 -5.20
CA GLN A 100 4.79 1.04 -5.68
C GLN A 100 5.31 1.22 -7.11
N PRO A 101 4.50 1.66 -8.10
CA PRO A 101 5.03 1.95 -9.44
C PRO A 101 6.13 3.01 -9.43
N MET A 102 6.01 4.04 -8.59
CA MET A 102 7.04 5.08 -8.49
C MET A 102 8.29 4.60 -7.76
N GLN A 103 8.15 3.79 -6.71
CA GLN A 103 9.31 3.13 -6.10
C GLN A 103 10.06 2.27 -7.13
N LEU A 104 9.33 1.44 -7.88
CA LEU A 104 9.89 0.63 -8.94
C LEU A 104 10.64 1.49 -9.98
N TYR A 105 10.02 2.58 -10.42
CA TYR A 105 10.61 3.51 -11.38
C TYR A 105 11.96 4.07 -10.87
N TYR A 106 12.01 4.56 -9.63
CA TYR A 106 13.24 5.12 -9.06
C TYR A 106 14.32 4.06 -8.86
N MET A 107 13.96 2.85 -8.40
CA MET A 107 14.89 1.75 -8.23
C MET A 107 15.52 1.32 -9.58
N VAL A 108 14.69 1.22 -10.63
CA VAL A 108 15.16 0.85 -11.98
C VAL A 108 16.00 1.97 -12.59
N ARG A 109 15.61 3.23 -12.41
CA ARG A 109 16.38 4.39 -12.87
C ARG A 109 17.77 4.44 -12.24
N ASP A 110 17.90 4.02 -10.99
CA ASP A 110 19.18 3.97 -10.27
C ASP A 110 19.99 2.69 -10.56
N GLY A 111 19.58 1.89 -11.57
CA GLY A 111 20.34 0.75 -12.09
C GLY A 111 19.96 -0.61 -11.52
N MET A 112 18.94 -0.72 -10.67
CA MET A 112 18.43 -2.01 -10.26
C MET A 112 17.63 -2.66 -11.39
N SER A 113 17.70 -4.00 -11.53
CA SER A 113 16.85 -4.67 -12.51
C SER A 113 15.37 -4.61 -12.09
N ALA A 114 14.46 -4.42 -13.06
CA ALA A 114 13.02 -4.36 -12.80
C ALA A 114 12.51 -5.60 -12.06
N ALA A 115 13.02 -6.78 -12.40
CA ALA A 115 12.64 -8.03 -11.73
C ALA A 115 13.00 -8.04 -10.24
N ARG A 116 14.23 -7.61 -9.88
CA ARG A 116 14.69 -7.55 -8.48
C ARG A 116 13.92 -6.49 -7.70
N SER A 117 13.70 -5.32 -8.30
CA SER A 117 12.91 -4.24 -7.69
C SER A 117 11.46 -4.67 -7.45
N SER A 118 10.82 -5.29 -8.43
CA SER A 118 9.45 -5.82 -8.27
C SER A 118 9.39 -6.90 -7.19
N PHE A 119 10.37 -7.81 -7.13
CA PHE A 119 10.44 -8.82 -6.08
C PHE A 119 10.56 -8.20 -4.68
N ALA A 120 11.40 -7.17 -4.52
CA ALA A 120 11.54 -6.46 -3.25
C ALA A 120 10.23 -5.82 -2.82
N LEU A 121 9.55 -5.11 -3.74
CA LEU A 121 8.27 -4.46 -3.45
C LEU A 121 7.15 -5.46 -3.15
N LEU A 122 7.06 -6.56 -3.89
CA LEU A 122 6.12 -7.64 -3.60
C LEU A 122 6.37 -8.29 -2.23
N THR A 123 7.65 -8.48 -1.86
CA THR A 123 8.01 -9.00 -0.55
C THR A 123 7.57 -8.06 0.57
N ILE A 124 7.79 -6.76 0.42
CA ILE A 124 7.33 -5.74 1.37
C ILE A 124 5.80 -5.78 1.49
N THR A 125 5.10 -5.83 0.36
CA THR A 125 3.63 -5.94 0.34
C THR A 125 3.14 -7.19 1.05
N ALA A 126 3.79 -8.34 0.80
CA ALA A 126 3.46 -9.59 1.49
C ALA A 126 3.62 -9.46 3.01
N MET A 127 4.70 -8.84 3.48
CA MET A 127 4.93 -8.60 4.90
C MET A 127 3.84 -7.71 5.53
N TYR A 128 3.45 -6.63 4.85
CA TYR A 128 2.36 -5.77 5.33
C TYR A 128 1.02 -6.50 5.41
N GLN A 129 0.69 -7.26 4.38
CA GLN A 129 -0.55 -8.04 4.35
C GLN A 129 -0.56 -9.16 5.40
N LEU A 130 0.57 -9.84 5.60
CA LEU A 130 0.73 -10.86 6.66
C LEU A 130 0.54 -10.26 8.06
N MET A 131 1.15 -9.10 8.32
CA MET A 131 1.01 -8.40 9.59
C MET A 131 -0.44 -7.93 9.81
N ALA A 132 -1.09 -7.39 8.79
CA ALA A 132 -2.50 -6.98 8.87
C ALA A 132 -3.40 -8.19 9.16
N LEU A 133 -3.15 -9.33 8.51
CA LEU A 133 -3.89 -10.58 8.74
C LEU A 133 -3.66 -11.10 10.16
N ALA A 134 -2.40 -11.18 10.60
CA ALA A 134 -2.03 -11.65 11.94
C ALA A 134 -2.65 -10.77 13.02
N TYR A 135 -2.62 -9.44 12.84
CA TYR A 135 -3.24 -8.51 13.76
C TYR A 135 -4.77 -8.64 13.77
N GLY A 136 -5.40 -8.71 12.59
CA GLY A 136 -6.85 -8.86 12.47
C GLY A 136 -7.37 -10.15 13.11
N VAL A 137 -6.71 -11.28 12.84
CA VAL A 137 -7.05 -12.59 13.45
C VAL A 137 -6.73 -12.57 14.94
N GLY A 138 -5.56 -12.10 15.34
CA GLY A 138 -5.13 -12.04 16.74
C GLY A 138 -6.08 -11.20 17.60
N MET A 139 -6.43 -10.00 17.16
CA MET A 139 -7.40 -9.14 17.85
C MET A 139 -8.80 -9.75 17.86
N GLY A 140 -9.18 -10.42 16.78
CA GLY A 140 -10.44 -11.16 16.69
C GLY A 140 -10.55 -12.26 17.73
N LEU A 141 -9.48 -13.02 17.94
CA LEU A 141 -9.41 -14.07 18.97
C LEU A 141 -9.40 -13.49 20.40
N LEU A 142 -8.58 -12.45 20.63
CA LEU A 142 -8.47 -11.80 21.96
C LEU A 142 -9.78 -11.12 22.40
N LYS A 143 -10.54 -10.59 21.45
CA LYS A 143 -11.80 -9.87 21.70
C LYS A 143 -13.02 -10.62 21.17
N PHE A 144 -12.97 -11.95 21.18
CA PHE A 144 -14.04 -12.79 20.61
C PHE A 144 -15.42 -12.51 21.24
N SER A 145 -15.50 -12.33 22.56
CA SER A 145 -16.74 -11.98 23.24
C SER A 145 -17.33 -10.65 22.74
N TYR A 146 -16.48 -9.66 22.47
CA TYR A 146 -16.91 -8.38 21.91
C TYR A 146 -17.42 -8.55 20.48
N LEU A 147 -16.71 -9.35 19.66
CA LEU A 147 -17.15 -9.66 18.29
C LEU A 147 -18.52 -10.34 18.27
N MET A 148 -18.80 -11.24 19.21
CA MET A 148 -20.10 -11.91 19.29
C MET A 148 -21.24 -10.95 19.62
N GLY A 149 -20.97 -9.83 20.31
CA GLY A 149 -21.95 -8.78 20.58
C GLY A 149 -22.25 -7.82 19.42
N LEU A 150 -21.43 -7.85 18.34
CA LEU A 150 -21.62 -6.95 17.22
C LEU A 150 -22.83 -7.33 16.35
N PRO A 151 -23.46 -6.36 15.66
CA PRO A 151 -24.48 -6.62 14.63
C PRO A 151 -23.95 -7.58 13.55
N LEU A 152 -24.85 -8.39 12.97
CA LEU A 152 -24.49 -9.39 11.95
C LEU A 152 -23.75 -8.77 10.76
N ALA A 153 -24.17 -7.58 10.32
CA ALA A 153 -23.56 -6.86 9.20
C ALA A 153 -22.06 -6.58 9.46
N LEU A 154 -21.69 -6.14 10.67
CA LEU A 154 -20.30 -5.89 11.04
C LEU A 154 -19.49 -7.18 11.15
N LYS A 155 -20.07 -8.27 11.67
CA LYS A 155 -19.41 -9.59 11.69
C LYS A 155 -19.09 -10.06 10.29
N LEU A 156 -20.04 -9.97 9.37
CA LEU A 156 -19.86 -10.34 7.97
C LEU A 156 -18.78 -9.49 7.29
N LEU A 157 -18.77 -8.19 7.56
CA LEU A 157 -17.76 -7.28 7.02
C LEU A 157 -16.36 -7.63 7.51
N ILE A 158 -16.19 -7.93 8.80
CA ILE A 158 -14.91 -8.35 9.39
C ILE A 158 -14.45 -9.69 8.79
N CYS A 159 -15.34 -10.68 8.71
CA CYS A 159 -15.04 -11.97 8.10
C CYS A 159 -14.64 -11.82 6.63
N PHE A 160 -15.36 -11.00 5.87
CA PHE A 160 -15.04 -10.69 4.48
C PHE A 160 -13.65 -10.03 4.36
N GLY A 161 -13.33 -9.05 5.23
CA GLY A 161 -12.03 -8.38 5.25
C GLY A 161 -10.88 -9.35 5.52
N ILE A 162 -11.01 -10.21 6.53
CA ILE A 162 -10.00 -11.24 6.86
C ILE A 162 -9.83 -12.23 5.70
N LEU A 163 -10.93 -12.70 5.12
CA LEU A 163 -10.91 -13.63 4.00
C LEU A 163 -10.25 -13.02 2.76
N ALA A 164 -10.65 -11.81 2.39
CA ALA A 164 -10.09 -11.08 1.24
C ALA A 164 -8.59 -10.82 1.41
N ASN A 165 -8.18 -10.41 2.63
CA ASN A 165 -6.76 -10.22 2.96
C ASN A 165 -6.00 -11.56 2.91
N GLY A 166 -6.56 -12.63 3.46
CA GLY A 166 -5.97 -13.98 3.41
C GLY A 166 -5.76 -14.48 1.98
N ILE A 167 -6.75 -14.28 1.10
CA ILE A 167 -6.64 -14.60 -0.32
C ILE A 167 -5.53 -13.79 -0.98
N SER A 168 -5.44 -12.48 -0.68
CA SER A 168 -4.38 -11.61 -1.21
C SER A 168 -2.99 -12.06 -0.77
N VAL A 169 -2.83 -12.42 0.50
CA VAL A 169 -1.57 -12.98 1.04
C VAL A 169 -1.21 -14.28 0.32
N ALA A 170 -2.16 -15.22 0.22
CA ALA A 170 -1.93 -16.49 -0.46
C ALA A 170 -1.50 -16.28 -1.92
N PHE A 171 -2.15 -15.35 -2.62
CA PHE A 171 -1.82 -15.01 -4.00
C PHE A 171 -0.42 -14.40 -4.15
N ILE A 172 -0.03 -13.47 -3.27
CA ILE A 172 1.30 -12.86 -3.30
C ILE A 172 2.38 -13.90 -2.98
N LEU A 173 2.17 -14.74 -1.96
CA LEU A 173 3.10 -15.81 -1.61
C LEU A 173 3.25 -16.83 -2.75
N LEU A 174 2.15 -17.15 -3.43
CA LEU A 174 2.17 -18.02 -4.59
C LEU A 174 3.01 -17.42 -5.73
N ILE A 175 2.89 -16.12 -5.98
CA ILE A 175 3.74 -15.42 -6.97
C ILE A 175 5.22 -15.47 -6.56
N LEU A 176 5.53 -15.27 -5.28
CA LEU A 176 6.91 -15.21 -4.79
C LEU A 176 7.59 -16.59 -4.79
N PHE A 177 6.86 -17.66 -4.45
CA PHE A 177 7.45 -18.98 -4.24
C PHE A 177 7.21 -20.00 -5.38
N CYS A 178 6.15 -19.81 -6.18
CA CYS A 178 5.75 -20.77 -7.21
C CYS A 178 6.01 -20.24 -8.64
N ARG A 179 7.29 -20.05 -9.00
CA ARG A 179 7.70 -19.63 -10.37
C ARG A 179 6.98 -20.38 -11.50
N PRO A 180 6.92 -21.73 -11.52
CA PRO A 180 6.32 -22.44 -12.65
C PRO A 180 4.82 -22.20 -12.79
N LEU A 181 4.15 -21.85 -11.70
CA LEU A 181 2.71 -21.54 -11.70
C LEU A 181 2.46 -20.14 -12.24
N VAL A 182 3.32 -19.19 -11.89
CA VAL A 182 3.27 -17.82 -12.42
C VAL A 182 3.51 -17.80 -13.92
N GLU A 183 4.51 -18.52 -14.40
CA GLU A 183 4.80 -18.61 -15.84
C GLU A 183 3.59 -19.21 -16.60
N ARG A 184 2.97 -20.26 -16.09
CA ARG A 184 1.76 -20.85 -16.69
C ARG A 184 0.57 -19.88 -16.68
N LEU A 185 0.40 -19.11 -15.58
CA LEU A 185 -0.69 -18.15 -15.45
C LEU A 185 -0.50 -16.98 -16.44
N VAL A 186 0.72 -16.43 -16.50
CA VAL A 186 1.08 -15.37 -17.45
C VAL A 186 0.89 -15.84 -18.89
N TYR A 187 1.33 -17.05 -19.23
CA TYR A 187 1.13 -17.63 -20.56
C TYR A 187 -0.36 -17.79 -20.90
N ARG A 188 -1.20 -18.21 -19.93
CA ARG A 188 -2.65 -18.33 -20.15
C ARG A 188 -3.30 -16.96 -20.35
N VAL A 189 -2.94 -15.97 -19.53
CA VAL A 189 -3.47 -14.61 -19.65
C VAL A 189 -3.05 -13.97 -20.98
N LEU A 190 -1.78 -14.08 -21.38
CA LEU A 190 -1.31 -13.61 -22.67
C LEU A 190 -2.00 -14.29 -23.85
N ARG A 191 -2.25 -15.60 -23.72
CA ARG A 191 -2.99 -16.36 -24.73
C ARG A 191 -4.45 -15.93 -24.85
N LEU A 192 -5.09 -15.61 -23.72
CA LEU A 192 -6.46 -15.07 -23.70
C LEU A 192 -6.50 -13.66 -24.29
N LEU A 193 -5.53 -12.80 -23.96
CA LEU A 193 -5.44 -11.43 -24.52
C LEU A 193 -5.16 -11.44 -26.02
N ASN A 194 -4.35 -12.37 -26.53
CA ASN A 194 -4.11 -12.54 -27.97
C ASN A 194 -5.32 -13.14 -28.70
N HIS A 195 -6.31 -13.67 -27.99
CA HIS A 195 -7.55 -14.19 -28.59
C HIS A 195 -8.61 -13.10 -28.79
N PHE A 196 -8.41 -11.91 -28.21
CA PHE A 196 -9.22 -10.73 -28.50
C PHE A 196 -8.54 -9.94 -29.62
N PRO A 197 -9.11 -9.93 -30.86
CA PRO A 197 -8.56 -9.10 -31.92
C PRO A 197 -8.66 -7.65 -31.48
N SER A 198 -7.54 -6.93 -31.61
CA SER A 198 -7.42 -5.51 -31.37
C SER A 198 -8.50 -4.74 -32.12
N PHE A 199 -9.37 -4.02 -31.37
CA PHE A 199 -10.10 -2.87 -31.89
C PHE A 199 -9.18 -1.66 -32.01
#